data_29a9d164f67355748d87fcb1b77eae2d
#
_entry.id   29a9d164f67355748d87fcb1b77eae2d
#
_cell.length_a   1.000
_cell.length_b   1.000
_cell.length_c   1.000
_cell.angle_alpha   90.00
_cell.angle_beta   90.00
_cell.angle_gamma   90.00
#
_symmetry.space_group_name_H-M   'P 1'
#
loop_
_entity.id
_entity.type
_entity.pdbx_description
1 polymer ?
#
loop_
_entity_poly.entity_id
_entity_poly.type
_entity_poly.pdbx_seq_one_letter_code
_entity_poly.pdbx_strand_id
1 'polypeptide(L)'
;MAEKEFLTDSGYAGEVRKHGGMTPAAEDYLEMIFRLANSGEDGHTDTLRPVRIGELAEKLHVSPSSASRMAQTMALRGYIDFKRYGFITLTAEGKDAGEYLIRRHRVVMDFLAWLRGDRECFEEAERIEHHLSRRTVEAMERKMTEARPSY
;
A
#
# COMPACT_ATOMS: atom_id res chain seq x y z
N MET A 1 -0.91 -33.04 28.21
CA MET A 1 -0.09 -32.38 27.17
C MET A 1 -1.03 -32.05 26.02
N ALA A 2 -1.40 -30.80 25.86
CA ALA A 2 -2.23 -30.38 24.75
C ALA A 2 -1.32 -30.05 23.58
N GLU A 3 -1.40 -30.84 22.51
CA GLU A 3 -0.81 -30.53 21.23
C GLU A 3 -1.43 -29.23 20.71
N LYS A 4 -0.59 -28.23 20.50
CA LYS A 4 -0.99 -27.05 19.73
C LYS A 4 -1.12 -27.48 18.27
N GLU A 5 -2.34 -27.79 17.86
CA GLU A 5 -2.67 -27.80 16.43
C GLU A 5 -2.42 -26.40 15.89
N PHE A 6 -1.36 -26.26 15.11
CA PHE A 6 -1.20 -25.13 14.20
C PHE A 6 -2.30 -25.27 13.16
N LEU A 7 -3.35 -24.49 13.29
CA LEU A 7 -4.38 -24.33 12.27
C LEU A 7 -3.72 -23.73 11.01
N THR A 8 -3.29 -24.60 10.13
CA THR A 8 -3.06 -24.26 8.73
C THR A 8 -4.43 -24.10 8.07
N ASP A 9 -5.05 -22.93 8.29
CA ASP A 9 -6.33 -22.64 7.68
C ASP A 9 -6.12 -22.33 6.19
N SER A 10 -6.45 -23.29 5.38
CA SER A 10 -6.54 -23.22 3.93
C SER A 10 -7.50 -22.12 3.39
N GLY A 11 -8.29 -21.50 4.26
CA GLY A 11 -9.20 -20.41 3.94
C GLY A 11 -8.51 -19.05 3.74
N TYR A 12 -7.33 -18.83 4.34
CA TYR A 12 -6.56 -17.58 4.21
C TYR A 12 -5.95 -17.37 2.81
N ALA A 13 -5.75 -18.45 2.06
CA ALA A 13 -5.11 -18.40 0.75
C ALA A 13 -5.99 -17.80 -0.37
N GLY A 14 -7.29 -17.67 -0.16
CA GLY A 14 -8.23 -17.18 -1.17
C GLY A 14 -8.39 -15.65 -1.22
N GLU A 15 -8.39 -14.99 -0.07
CA GLU A 15 -8.51 -13.52 0.00
C GLU A 15 -7.17 -12.79 -0.14
N VAL A 16 -6.08 -13.43 0.30
CA VAL A 16 -4.71 -12.94 0.10
C VAL A 16 -4.37 -12.83 -1.40
N ARG A 17 -5.05 -13.56 -2.28
CA ARG A 17 -4.74 -13.58 -3.73
C ARG A 17 -5.31 -12.43 -4.55
N LYS A 18 -6.24 -11.62 -4.07
CA LYS A 18 -6.74 -10.43 -4.80
C LYS A 18 -5.85 -9.19 -4.65
N HIS A 19 -5.03 -9.11 -3.59
CA HIS A 19 -3.91 -8.17 -3.45
C HIS A 19 -2.65 -8.89 -2.94
N GLY A 20 -2.68 -10.21 -2.84
CA GLY A 20 -1.68 -11.06 -2.24
C GLY A 20 -0.72 -11.63 -3.26
N GLY A 21 0.45 -11.10 -3.29
CA GLY A 21 1.57 -11.53 -4.11
C GLY A 21 2.60 -10.43 -4.29
N MET A 22 2.34 -9.22 -3.83
CA MET A 22 3.37 -8.20 -3.73
C MET A 22 4.21 -8.43 -2.48
N THR A 23 5.51 -8.26 -2.63
CA THR A 23 6.41 -8.16 -1.49
C THR A 23 6.22 -6.79 -0.83
N PRO A 24 6.57 -6.60 0.45
CA PRO A 24 6.55 -5.29 1.09
C PRO A 24 7.21 -4.20 0.23
N ALA A 25 8.39 -4.48 -0.32
CA ALA A 25 9.08 -3.55 -1.21
C ALA A 25 8.26 -3.20 -2.48
N ALA A 26 7.52 -4.14 -3.05
CA ALA A 26 6.66 -3.85 -4.21
C ALA A 26 5.44 -3.02 -3.80
N GLU A 27 4.91 -3.21 -2.60
CA GLU A 27 3.85 -2.37 -2.05
C GLU A 27 4.32 -0.94 -1.84
N ASP A 28 5.52 -0.73 -1.28
CA ASP A 28 6.14 0.60 -1.09
C ASP A 28 6.31 1.33 -2.44
N TYR A 29 6.75 0.60 -3.47
CA TYR A 29 6.87 1.16 -4.81
C TYR A 29 5.52 1.58 -5.39
N LEU A 30 4.50 0.73 -5.26
CA LEU A 30 3.16 1.04 -5.78
C LEU A 30 2.54 2.22 -5.04
N GLU A 31 2.68 2.26 -3.72
CA GLU A 31 2.23 3.38 -2.90
C GLU A 31 2.89 4.69 -3.32
N MET A 32 4.22 4.68 -3.50
CA MET A 32 4.95 5.86 -3.96
C MET A 32 4.53 6.30 -5.36
N ILE A 33 4.36 5.36 -6.30
CA ILE A 33 3.86 5.67 -7.66
C ILE A 33 2.47 6.31 -7.56
N PHE A 34 1.58 5.78 -6.73
CA PHE A 34 0.25 6.34 -6.55
C PHE A 34 0.29 7.75 -5.94
N ARG A 35 1.13 7.99 -4.94
CA ARG A 35 1.34 9.32 -4.34
C ARG A 35 1.86 10.33 -5.37
N LEU A 36 2.87 9.95 -6.15
CA LEU A 36 3.44 10.80 -7.18
C LEU A 36 2.46 11.08 -8.31
N ALA A 37 1.69 10.06 -8.74
CA ALA A 37 0.67 10.23 -9.77
C ALA A 37 -0.45 11.21 -9.35
N ASN A 38 -0.78 11.27 -8.06
CA ASN A 38 -1.78 12.19 -7.49
C ASN A 38 -1.22 13.59 -7.18
N SER A 39 0.10 13.81 -7.22
CA SER A 39 0.72 15.08 -6.89
C SER A 39 0.73 16.09 -8.05
N GLY A 40 -0.32 16.14 -8.87
CA GLY A 40 -0.48 17.16 -9.91
C GLY A 40 -0.64 18.55 -9.31
N GLU A 41 0.01 19.57 -9.91
CA GLU A 41 0.00 20.96 -9.43
C GLU A 41 -1.39 21.63 -9.44
N ASP A 42 -2.37 21.03 -10.06
CA ASP A 42 -3.68 21.62 -10.30
C ASP A 42 -4.81 21.05 -9.45
N GLY A 43 -4.57 20.55 -8.26
CA GLY A 43 -5.56 20.22 -7.19
C GLY A 43 -7.01 19.81 -7.58
N HIS A 44 -7.34 19.72 -8.84
CA HIS A 44 -8.70 19.57 -9.39
C HIS A 44 -8.85 18.57 -10.55
N THR A 45 -7.81 17.84 -10.94
CA THR A 45 -7.99 16.83 -11.98
C THR A 45 -8.01 15.43 -11.39
N ASP A 46 -9.13 14.75 -11.56
CA ASP A 46 -9.38 13.32 -11.32
C ASP A 46 -8.44 12.42 -12.18
N THR A 47 -7.44 13.02 -12.81
CA THR A 47 -6.54 12.39 -13.77
C THR A 47 -5.15 12.22 -13.16
N LEU A 48 -4.77 10.97 -12.95
CA LEU A 48 -3.44 10.59 -12.47
C LEU A 48 -2.39 10.94 -13.55
N ARG A 49 -1.33 11.64 -13.16
CA ARG A 49 -0.22 11.94 -14.08
C ARG A 49 0.74 10.77 -14.25
N PRO A 50 1.41 10.64 -15.40
CA PRO A 50 2.54 9.73 -15.55
C PRO A 50 3.67 10.08 -14.58
N VAL A 51 4.33 9.07 -14.02
CA VAL A 51 5.47 9.18 -13.10
C VAL A 51 6.75 8.82 -13.85
N ARG A 52 7.81 9.61 -13.69
CA ARG A 52 9.13 9.30 -14.26
C ARG A 52 9.88 8.34 -13.36
N ILE A 53 10.57 7.38 -13.97
CA ILE A 53 11.37 6.40 -13.23
C ILE A 53 12.47 7.06 -12.36
N GLY A 54 13.05 8.15 -12.84
CA GLY A 54 14.04 8.93 -12.09
C GLY A 54 13.46 9.58 -10.85
N GLU A 55 12.24 10.14 -10.95
CA GLU A 55 11.50 10.73 -9.84
C GLU A 55 11.16 9.66 -8.77
N LEU A 56 10.70 8.50 -9.22
CA LEU A 56 10.41 7.37 -8.33
C LEU A 56 11.69 6.89 -7.61
N ALA A 57 12.80 6.73 -8.34
CA ALA A 57 14.08 6.31 -7.79
C ALA A 57 14.59 7.28 -6.73
N GLU A 58 14.49 8.59 -6.98
CA GLU A 58 14.86 9.64 -6.04
C GLU A 58 14.02 9.57 -4.75
N LYS A 59 12.70 9.48 -4.87
CA LYS A 59 11.79 9.42 -3.72
C LYS A 59 11.96 8.18 -2.86
N LEU A 60 12.30 7.04 -3.48
CA LEU A 60 12.56 5.78 -2.77
C LEU A 60 14.02 5.61 -2.34
N HIS A 61 14.91 6.56 -2.67
CA HIS A 61 16.34 6.48 -2.38
C HIS A 61 16.99 5.21 -2.93
N VAL A 62 16.64 4.83 -4.16
CA VAL A 62 17.18 3.67 -4.87
C VAL A 62 17.83 4.07 -6.19
N SER A 63 18.62 3.16 -6.78
CA SER A 63 19.16 3.41 -8.12
C SER A 63 18.08 3.37 -9.20
N PRO A 64 18.20 4.15 -10.29
CA PRO A 64 17.26 4.09 -11.41
C PRO A 64 17.14 2.68 -12.02
N SER A 65 18.21 1.90 -12.01
CA SER A 65 18.22 0.51 -12.49
C SER A 65 17.37 -0.41 -11.60
N SER A 66 17.45 -0.22 -10.27
CA SER A 66 16.59 -0.95 -9.31
C SER A 66 15.13 -0.58 -9.48
N ALA A 67 14.83 0.72 -9.60
CA ALA A 67 13.48 1.21 -9.85
C ALA A 67 12.91 0.66 -11.17
N SER A 68 13.69 0.66 -12.25
CA SER A 68 13.27 0.11 -13.55
C SER A 68 12.97 -1.40 -13.48
N ARG A 69 13.79 -2.16 -12.75
CA ARG A 69 13.56 -3.60 -12.57
C ARG A 69 12.26 -3.89 -11.80
N MET A 70 12.00 -3.14 -10.73
CA MET A 70 10.76 -3.27 -9.98
C MET A 70 9.55 -2.85 -10.85
N ALA A 71 9.66 -1.74 -11.58
CA ALA A 71 8.62 -1.29 -12.50
C ALA A 71 8.28 -2.35 -13.55
N GLN A 72 9.28 -3.03 -14.13
CA GLN A 72 9.05 -4.16 -15.05
C GLN A 72 8.29 -5.30 -14.37
N THR A 73 8.65 -5.65 -13.13
CA THR A 73 7.95 -6.69 -12.36
C THR A 73 6.50 -6.30 -12.09
N MET A 74 6.24 -5.05 -11.76
CA MET A 74 4.88 -4.56 -11.50
C MET A 74 4.04 -4.46 -12.78
N ALA A 75 4.66 -4.12 -13.91
CA ALA A 75 4.00 -4.13 -15.23
C ALA A 75 3.59 -5.56 -15.64
N LEU A 76 4.47 -6.56 -15.43
CA LEU A 76 4.14 -7.96 -15.67
C LEU A 76 2.97 -8.46 -14.79
N ARG A 77 2.76 -7.85 -13.63
CA ARG A 77 1.65 -8.16 -12.73
C ARG A 77 0.39 -7.34 -12.99
N GLY A 78 0.43 -6.44 -13.97
CA GLY A 78 -0.72 -5.66 -14.41
C GLY A 78 -1.06 -4.44 -13.54
N TYR A 79 -0.20 -4.02 -12.61
CA TYR A 79 -0.45 -2.84 -11.77
C TYR A 79 -0.11 -1.52 -12.47
N ILE A 80 0.84 -1.56 -13.40
CA ILE A 80 1.30 -0.37 -14.13
C ILE A 80 1.54 -0.70 -15.59
N ASP A 81 1.46 0.33 -16.43
CA ASP A 81 2.08 0.33 -17.75
C ASP A 81 3.43 1.04 -17.65
N PHE A 82 4.50 0.35 -18.05
CA PHE A 82 5.85 0.90 -18.05
C PHE A 82 6.33 1.05 -19.48
N LYS A 83 6.39 2.30 -19.95
CA LYS A 83 6.75 2.63 -21.35
C LYS A 83 8.25 2.83 -21.50
N ARG A 84 8.73 2.60 -22.75
CA ARG A 84 10.04 3.08 -23.20
C ARG A 84 10.18 4.55 -22.76
N TYR A 85 11.36 5.01 -22.43
CA TYR A 85 11.68 6.35 -21.89
C TYR A 85 11.32 6.57 -20.41
N GLY A 86 10.99 5.50 -19.65
CA GLY A 86 10.93 5.54 -18.20
C GLY A 86 9.71 6.25 -17.63
N PHE A 87 8.59 6.26 -18.36
CA PHE A 87 7.30 6.71 -17.84
C PHE A 87 6.46 5.53 -17.33
N ILE A 88 5.87 5.73 -16.17
CA ILE A 88 4.97 4.81 -15.48
C ILE A 88 3.59 5.44 -15.45
N THR A 89 2.56 4.66 -15.83
CA THR A 89 1.16 5.01 -15.62
C THR A 89 0.46 3.88 -14.85
N LEU A 90 -0.44 4.23 -13.93
CA LEU A 90 -1.21 3.25 -13.19
C LEU A 90 -2.31 2.64 -14.08
N THR A 91 -2.47 1.32 -14.00
CA THR A 91 -3.68 0.65 -14.51
C THR A 91 -4.84 0.85 -13.54
N ALA A 92 -6.05 0.39 -13.89
CA ALA A 92 -7.18 0.37 -12.97
C ALA A 92 -6.86 -0.43 -11.69
N GLU A 93 -6.25 -1.61 -11.85
CA GLU A 93 -5.81 -2.46 -10.73
C GLU A 93 -4.73 -1.78 -9.89
N GLY A 94 -3.80 -1.09 -10.53
CA GLY A 94 -2.76 -0.33 -9.85
C GLY A 94 -3.30 0.85 -9.06
N LYS A 95 -4.31 1.55 -9.60
CA LYS A 95 -5.03 2.62 -8.89
C LYS A 95 -5.74 2.08 -7.65
N ASP A 96 -6.56 1.05 -7.80
CA ASP A 96 -7.32 0.43 -6.70
C ASP A 96 -6.38 -0.10 -5.60
N ALA A 97 -5.28 -0.75 -5.99
CA ALA A 97 -4.29 -1.24 -5.05
C ALA A 97 -3.56 -0.09 -4.34
N GLY A 98 -3.16 0.94 -5.06
CA GLY A 98 -2.49 2.12 -4.49
C GLY A 98 -3.39 2.88 -3.50
N GLU A 99 -4.66 3.08 -3.83
CA GLU A 99 -5.65 3.67 -2.92
C GLU A 99 -5.80 2.85 -1.64
N TYR A 100 -5.85 1.51 -1.77
CA TYR A 100 -5.91 0.63 -0.61
C TYR A 100 -4.65 0.73 0.26
N LEU A 101 -3.45 0.78 -0.31
CA LEU A 101 -2.20 0.90 0.43
C LEU A 101 -2.16 2.20 1.24
N ILE A 102 -2.51 3.32 0.64
CA ILE A 102 -2.61 4.62 1.33
C ILE A 102 -3.64 4.57 2.48
N ARG A 103 -4.83 3.98 2.21
CA ARG A 103 -5.85 3.81 3.25
C ARG A 103 -5.36 2.93 4.39
N ARG A 104 -4.70 1.79 4.08
CA ARG A 104 -4.13 0.86 5.07
C ARG A 104 -3.15 1.58 5.98
N HIS A 105 -2.18 2.28 5.41
CA HIS A 105 -1.21 3.06 6.16
C HIS A 105 -1.88 4.03 7.13
N ARG A 106 -2.82 4.85 6.63
CA ARG A 106 -3.56 5.81 7.45
C ARG A 106 -4.35 5.13 8.57
N VAL A 107 -5.08 4.05 8.28
CA VAL A 107 -5.88 3.32 9.28
C VAL A 107 -4.98 2.75 10.37
N VAL A 108 -3.84 2.16 10.01
CA VAL A 108 -2.89 1.60 10.99
C VAL A 108 -2.30 2.71 11.85
N MET A 109 -1.86 3.82 11.26
CA MET A 109 -1.38 4.99 11.99
C MET A 109 -2.41 5.53 12.97
N ASP A 110 -3.64 5.75 12.51
CA ASP A 110 -4.72 6.30 13.33
C ASP A 110 -5.11 5.33 14.46
N PHE A 111 -5.11 4.03 14.18
CA PHE A 111 -5.42 3.00 15.17
C PHE A 111 -4.35 2.92 16.28
N LEU A 112 -3.09 2.94 15.91
CA LEU A 112 -1.98 2.96 16.88
C LEU A 112 -2.00 4.24 17.72
N ALA A 113 -2.23 5.39 17.10
CA ALA A 113 -2.35 6.66 17.79
C ALA A 113 -3.53 6.66 18.79
N TRP A 114 -4.67 6.11 18.39
CA TRP A 114 -5.85 5.95 19.25
C TRP A 114 -5.57 4.99 20.43
N LEU A 115 -4.91 3.87 20.14
CA LEU A 115 -4.61 2.83 21.15
C LEU A 115 -3.60 3.32 22.18
N ARG A 116 -2.56 4.02 21.76
CA ARG A 116 -1.45 4.49 22.60
C ARG A 116 -1.70 5.85 23.23
N GLY A 117 -2.57 6.65 22.64
CA GLY A 117 -2.80 8.03 23.05
C GLY A 117 -1.73 9.02 22.61
N ASP A 118 -0.82 8.61 21.70
CA ASP A 118 0.22 9.46 21.11
C ASP A 118 0.30 9.25 19.58
N ARG A 119 1.03 10.13 18.88
CA ARG A 119 1.20 10.07 17.42
C ARG A 119 2.59 9.59 16.98
N GLU A 120 3.43 9.16 17.88
CA GLU A 120 4.78 8.67 17.59
C GLU A 120 4.73 7.18 17.19
N CYS A 121 3.94 6.84 16.18
CA CYS A 121 3.69 5.45 15.76
C CYS A 121 4.06 5.16 14.30
N PHE A 122 4.72 6.10 13.60
CA PHE A 122 5.05 5.94 12.19
C PHE A 122 5.90 4.70 11.91
N GLU A 123 7.04 4.56 12.58
CA GLU A 123 7.94 3.43 12.35
C GLU A 123 7.31 2.06 12.70
N GLU A 124 6.42 2.04 13.69
CA GLU A 124 5.71 0.82 14.06
C GLU A 124 4.65 0.47 13.02
N ALA A 125 3.90 1.46 12.53
CA ALA A 125 2.92 1.29 11.46
C ALA A 125 3.58 0.73 10.20
N GLU A 126 4.66 1.33 9.73
CA GLU A 126 5.46 0.87 8.58
C GLU A 126 5.88 -0.60 8.70
N ARG A 127 6.28 -1.02 9.90
CA ARG A 127 6.73 -2.41 10.11
C ARG A 127 5.62 -3.44 10.09
N ILE A 128 4.41 -3.09 10.53
CA ILE A 128 3.33 -4.06 10.70
C ILE A 128 2.32 -4.07 9.56
N GLU A 129 2.13 -2.96 8.85
CA GLU A 129 1.04 -2.81 7.87
C GLU A 129 1.08 -3.83 6.74
N HIS A 130 2.28 -4.22 6.27
CA HIS A 130 2.45 -5.21 5.22
C HIS A 130 1.99 -6.62 5.61
N HIS A 131 1.86 -6.88 6.91
CA HIS A 131 1.46 -8.17 7.47
C HIS A 131 -0.01 -8.22 7.89
N LEU A 132 -0.72 -7.11 7.78
CA LEU A 132 -2.13 -7.03 8.15
C LEU A 132 -3.04 -7.44 7.00
N SER A 133 -3.99 -8.32 7.28
CA SER A 133 -5.03 -8.65 6.31
C SER A 133 -6.00 -7.46 6.12
N ARG A 134 -6.63 -7.37 4.95
CA ARG A 134 -7.68 -6.38 4.69
C ARG A 134 -8.77 -6.42 5.78
N ARG A 135 -9.20 -7.61 6.18
CA ARG A 135 -10.18 -7.81 7.25
C ARG A 135 -9.75 -7.19 8.57
N THR A 136 -8.47 -7.30 8.92
CA THR A 136 -7.91 -6.69 10.14
C THR A 136 -7.93 -5.17 10.05
N VAL A 137 -7.50 -4.60 8.92
CA VAL A 137 -7.53 -3.15 8.69
C VAL A 137 -8.95 -2.59 8.77
N GLU A 138 -9.92 -3.25 8.15
CA GLU A 138 -11.34 -2.87 8.23
C GLU A 138 -11.91 -2.99 9.65
N ALA A 139 -11.45 -3.98 10.43
CA ALA A 139 -11.83 -4.11 11.83
C ALA A 139 -11.26 -2.98 12.70
N MET A 140 -10.01 -2.57 12.46
CA MET A 140 -9.41 -1.40 13.12
C MET A 140 -10.22 -0.13 12.85
N GLU A 141 -10.56 0.12 11.60
CA GLU A 141 -11.33 1.30 11.19
C GLU A 141 -12.72 1.33 11.84
N ARG A 142 -13.43 0.18 11.86
CA ARG A 142 -14.73 0.06 12.54
C ARG A 142 -14.61 0.37 14.03
N LYS A 143 -13.62 -0.19 14.70
CA LYS A 143 -13.43 0.01 16.14
C LYS A 143 -13.16 1.47 16.50
N MET A 144 -12.38 2.17 15.72
CA MET A 144 -12.17 3.60 15.90
C MET A 144 -13.47 4.41 15.68
N THR A 145 -14.27 4.01 14.70
CA THR A 145 -15.54 4.68 14.41
C THR A 145 -16.57 4.45 15.54
N GLU A 146 -16.67 3.22 16.04
CA GLU A 146 -17.55 2.87 17.17
C GLU A 146 -17.15 3.58 18.47
N ALA A 147 -15.85 3.84 18.67
CA ALA A 147 -15.32 4.51 19.86
C ALA A 147 -15.46 6.04 19.83
N ARG A 148 -15.81 6.64 18.69
CA ARG A 148 -16.08 8.08 18.61
C ARG A 148 -17.43 8.38 19.23
N PRO A 149 -17.51 9.27 20.25
CA PRO A 149 -18.81 9.67 20.81
C PRO A 149 -19.66 10.29 19.71
N SER A 150 -20.90 9.84 19.61
CA SER A 150 -21.92 10.50 18.77
C SER A 150 -22.27 11.84 19.45
N TYR A 151 -21.79 12.92 18.88
CA TYR A 151 -22.27 14.26 19.23
C TYR A 151 -23.35 14.67 18.24
#